data_ef1219bcf30f19fd0d07b29cb1207b0f
#
_entry.id   ef1219bcf30f19fd0d07b29cb1207b0f
#
_cell.length_a   1.000
_cell.length_b   1.000
_cell.length_c   1.000
_cell.angle_alpha   90.00
_cell.angle_beta   90.00
_cell.angle_gamma   90.00
#
_symmetry.space_group_name_H-M   'P 1'
#
loop_
_entity.id
_entity.type
_entity.pdbx_description
1 polymer ?
#
loop_
_entity_poly.entity_id
_entity_poly.type
_entity_poly.pdbx_seq_one_letter_code
_entity_poly.pdbx_strand_id
1 'polypeptide(L)'
;MAVNRILVGDIEITGIYNLTSGNVNLTTSLLNDVLEMDTLDCDFNSQLDSSTILATIGEKVVYYHGDQQRQTLYVDSIKRTGPSSYHLYAISAVSKLDTMLHPGGIYTGQTAESIIKNICGEIPVIVKSNLKNVKVYGWLPYCSPPNSSARDNLNQVLFAIGACLTTDLNGVLRVETFWDGTISTIDAKKTDMVGSVTDNQKISAISVIEHQFAEGQESQELFNGTAQNGDLIIFNEPMHTLSASGFSVLESGANYAKISAGTGTLTGLKYIHNKRKIAKVINENVPENEKGKENATLVSLVNSVAVAERLASFY
;
A
#
# COMPACT_ATOMS: atom_id res chain seq x y z
N MET A 1 15.87 -21.27 27.15
CA MET A 1 14.76 -20.88 26.29
C MET A 1 14.97 -19.46 25.80
N ALA A 2 14.86 -19.19 24.54
CA ALA A 2 14.93 -17.81 24.05
C ALA A 2 13.69 -17.04 24.57
N VAL A 3 13.92 -15.91 25.21
CA VAL A 3 12.86 -15.07 25.78
C VAL A 3 12.45 -14.05 24.73
N ASN A 4 11.15 -13.89 24.53
CA ASN A 4 10.62 -12.82 23.70
C ASN A 4 10.75 -11.48 24.43
N ARG A 5 11.25 -10.45 23.74
CA ARG A 5 11.40 -9.10 24.28
C ARG A 5 10.73 -8.10 23.37
N ILE A 6 10.00 -7.17 23.96
CA ILE A 6 9.32 -6.08 23.26
C ILE A 6 9.73 -4.77 23.91
N LEU A 7 10.27 -3.86 23.08
CA LEU A 7 10.58 -2.49 23.47
C LEU A 7 9.58 -1.56 22.82
N VAL A 8 9.02 -0.62 23.58
CA VAL A 8 8.16 0.46 23.08
C VAL A 8 8.88 1.78 23.37
N GLY A 9 9.37 2.43 22.34
CA GLY A 9 10.37 3.48 22.51
C GLY A 9 11.59 2.95 23.28
N ASP A 10 11.89 3.56 24.42
CA ASP A 10 12.96 3.15 25.32
C ASP A 10 12.48 2.23 26.47
N ILE A 11 11.20 1.84 26.49
CA ILE A 11 10.59 1.05 27.55
C ILE A 11 10.57 -0.43 27.15
N GLU A 12 11.26 -1.28 27.91
CA GLU A 12 11.13 -2.73 27.75
C GLU A 12 9.90 -3.23 28.52
N ILE A 13 8.89 -3.76 27.81
CA ILE A 13 7.63 -4.23 28.39
C ILE A 13 7.63 -5.71 28.77
N THR A 14 8.73 -6.44 28.56
CA THR A 14 8.83 -7.89 28.79
C THR A 14 9.73 -8.30 29.95
N GLY A 15 10.68 -7.48 30.38
CA GLY A 15 11.60 -7.81 31.47
C GLY A 15 11.00 -7.61 32.86
N ILE A 16 10.58 -6.40 33.15
CA ILE A 16 9.92 -6.01 34.41
C ILE A 16 8.41 -6.20 34.33
N TYR A 17 7.87 -6.30 33.10
CA TYR A 17 6.47 -6.41 32.78
C TYR A 17 6.16 -7.81 32.24
N ASN A 18 5.21 -8.48 32.83
CA ASN A 18 4.84 -9.81 32.40
C ASN A 18 4.03 -9.74 31.08
N LEU A 19 4.65 -10.17 29.99
CA LEU A 19 3.90 -10.48 28.77
C LEU A 19 3.00 -11.68 29.05
N THR A 20 1.69 -11.50 28.94
CA THR A 20 0.71 -12.55 29.28
C THR A 20 0.27 -13.31 28.03
N SER A 21 0.19 -12.64 26.90
CA SER A 21 -0.10 -13.25 25.59
C SER A 21 0.47 -12.40 24.46
N GLY A 22 0.66 -12.96 23.28
CA GLY A 22 1.05 -12.16 22.11
C GLY A 22 1.19 -12.95 20.83
N ASN A 23 0.78 -12.32 19.73
CA ASN A 23 0.95 -12.80 18.37
C ASN A 23 1.69 -11.76 17.53
N VAL A 24 2.62 -12.23 16.71
CA VAL A 24 3.28 -11.43 15.68
C VAL A 24 2.93 -12.04 14.32
N ASN A 25 2.27 -11.26 13.48
CA ASN A 25 1.99 -11.67 12.11
C ASN A 25 2.92 -10.89 11.17
N LEU A 26 3.74 -11.60 10.42
CA LEU A 26 4.58 -11.04 9.37
C LEU A 26 3.93 -11.36 8.03
N THR A 27 3.72 -10.35 7.24
CA THR A 27 2.97 -10.46 5.98
C THR A 27 3.83 -10.08 4.79
N THR A 28 3.51 -10.64 3.65
CA THR A 28 4.02 -10.20 2.35
C THR A 28 2.82 -9.99 1.45
N SER A 29 2.62 -8.75 1.03
CA SER A 29 1.50 -8.44 0.15
C SER A 29 1.70 -9.04 -1.22
N LEU A 30 0.76 -9.88 -1.63
CA LEU A 30 0.70 -10.46 -2.96
C LEU A 30 0.24 -9.41 -3.98
N LEU A 31 0.53 -9.70 -5.24
CA LEU A 31 0.04 -8.88 -6.35
C LEU A 31 -1.48 -8.82 -6.33
N ASN A 32 -1.99 -7.61 -6.44
CA ASN A 32 -3.41 -7.32 -6.58
C ASN A 32 -4.29 -7.38 -5.32
N ASP A 33 -3.76 -7.76 -4.19
CA ASP A 33 -4.47 -7.66 -2.92
C ASP A 33 -4.22 -6.30 -2.24
N VAL A 34 -4.95 -6.05 -1.18
CA VAL A 34 -4.66 -4.90 -0.31
C VAL A 34 -3.26 -5.11 0.26
N LEU A 35 -2.44 -4.06 0.28
CA LEU A 35 -1.14 -4.13 0.94
C LEU A 35 -1.37 -4.44 2.42
N GLU A 36 -1.00 -5.65 2.84
CA GLU A 36 -1.14 -6.07 4.22
C GLU A 36 -0.07 -5.44 5.11
N MET A 37 -0.30 -5.47 6.39
CA MET A 37 0.60 -4.91 7.41
C MET A 37 1.11 -6.00 8.33
N ASP A 38 2.40 -5.95 8.69
CA ASP A 38 2.86 -6.71 9.82
C ASP A 38 2.22 -6.16 11.09
N THR A 39 1.83 -7.05 11.99
CA THR A 39 1.14 -6.70 13.22
C THR A 39 1.74 -7.39 14.43
N LEU A 40 1.72 -6.71 15.56
CA LEU A 40 1.95 -7.27 16.89
C LEU A 40 0.72 -6.97 17.73
N ASP A 41 0.15 -8.01 18.31
CA ASP A 41 -0.97 -7.96 19.24
C ASP A 41 -0.55 -8.66 20.52
N CYS A 42 -0.49 -7.94 21.65
CA CYS A 42 -0.06 -8.53 22.91
C CYS A 42 -0.70 -7.88 24.15
N ASP A 43 -0.86 -8.70 25.19
CA ASP A 43 -1.26 -8.28 26.53
C ASP A 43 -0.06 -8.32 27.48
N PHE A 44 0.07 -7.30 28.30
CA PHE A 44 1.14 -7.21 29.29
C PHE A 44 0.68 -6.51 30.58
N ASN A 45 1.39 -6.76 31.66
CA ASN A 45 1.20 -6.06 32.93
C ASN A 45 2.32 -5.05 33.16
N SER A 46 2.01 -3.89 33.72
CA SER A 46 2.97 -2.85 34.05
C SER A 46 2.61 -2.17 35.36
N GLN A 47 3.65 -1.81 36.12
CA GLN A 47 3.53 -0.98 37.32
C GLN A 47 3.80 0.50 37.03
N LEU A 48 4.14 0.85 35.79
CA LEU A 48 4.30 2.24 35.39
C LEU A 48 2.95 2.98 35.45
N ASP A 49 3.04 4.28 35.61
CA ASP A 49 1.86 5.13 35.54
C ASP A 49 1.18 5.01 34.16
N SER A 50 -0.14 4.92 34.21
CA SER A 50 -0.93 4.74 32.96
C SER A 50 -0.75 5.89 31.98
N SER A 51 -0.49 7.10 32.45
CA SER A 51 -0.22 8.23 31.56
C SER A 51 1.07 8.05 30.76
N THR A 52 2.09 7.43 31.36
CA THR A 52 3.36 7.13 30.67
C THR A 52 3.17 6.06 29.59
N ILE A 53 2.39 5.01 29.89
CA ILE A 53 2.16 3.92 28.93
C ILE A 53 1.24 4.37 27.79
N LEU A 54 0.16 5.09 28.11
CA LEU A 54 -0.80 5.55 27.10
C LEU A 54 -0.26 6.68 26.22
N ALA A 55 0.82 7.34 26.62
CA ALA A 55 1.50 8.36 25.82
C ALA A 55 2.37 7.78 24.67
N THR A 56 2.50 6.46 24.58
CA THR A 56 3.38 5.78 23.59
C THR A 56 2.76 5.59 22.20
N ILE A 57 1.57 6.10 21.94
CA ILE A 57 0.92 5.99 20.62
C ILE A 57 1.81 6.61 19.54
N GLY A 58 2.04 5.87 18.45
CA GLY A 58 2.92 6.27 17.36
C GLY A 58 4.41 5.97 17.60
N GLU A 59 4.79 5.58 18.81
CA GLU A 59 6.17 5.22 19.16
C GLU A 59 6.60 3.92 18.47
N LYS A 60 7.92 3.81 18.29
CA LYS A 60 8.55 2.64 17.68
C LYS A 60 8.47 1.45 18.62
N VAL A 61 8.04 0.31 18.09
CA VAL A 61 8.02 -0.99 18.78
C VAL A 61 9.04 -1.91 18.15
N VAL A 62 9.94 -2.48 18.95
CA VAL A 62 10.94 -3.45 18.47
C VAL A 62 10.71 -4.78 19.16
N TYR A 63 10.49 -5.80 18.34
CA TYR A 63 10.31 -7.17 18.80
C TYR A 63 11.61 -7.97 18.63
N TYR A 64 12.01 -8.67 19.69
CA TYR A 64 13.16 -9.57 19.72
C TYR A 64 12.74 -10.99 20.10
N HIS A 65 13.42 -11.97 19.51
CA HIS A 65 13.40 -13.36 19.97
C HIS A 65 14.81 -13.73 20.42
N GLY A 66 15.01 -13.90 21.72
CA GLY A 66 16.34 -13.88 22.32
C GLY A 66 17.02 -12.53 22.07
N ASP A 67 18.27 -12.57 21.57
CA ASP A 67 19.03 -11.37 21.24
C ASP A 67 18.84 -10.91 19.78
N GLN A 68 18.00 -11.61 19.02
CA GLN A 68 17.78 -11.29 17.62
C GLN A 68 16.55 -10.41 17.45
N GLN A 69 16.75 -9.21 16.90
CA GLN A 69 15.65 -8.37 16.43
C GLN A 69 14.92 -9.09 15.31
N ARG A 70 13.59 -9.13 15.41
CA ARG A 70 12.72 -9.81 14.44
C ARG A 70 11.86 -8.87 13.65
N GLN A 71 11.42 -7.75 14.24
CA GLN A 71 10.59 -6.77 13.56
C GLN A 71 10.62 -5.42 14.27
N THR A 72 10.36 -4.37 13.48
CA THR A 72 10.09 -3.02 13.95
C THR A 72 8.71 -2.59 13.48
N LEU A 73 7.90 -2.16 14.43
CA LEU A 73 6.51 -1.73 14.26
C LEU A 73 6.31 -0.36 14.92
N TYR A 74 5.07 0.14 14.91
CA TYR A 74 4.67 1.38 15.55
C TYR A 74 3.38 1.16 16.34
N VAL A 75 3.28 1.75 17.52
CA VAL A 75 2.07 1.66 18.36
C VAL A 75 0.90 2.29 17.61
N ASP A 76 -0.09 1.49 17.27
CA ASP A 76 -1.37 1.95 16.72
C ASP A 76 -2.36 2.25 17.84
N SER A 77 -2.49 1.30 18.76
CA SER A 77 -3.32 1.49 19.94
C SER A 77 -2.76 0.80 21.16
N ILE A 78 -3.01 1.41 22.31
CA ILE A 78 -2.72 0.84 23.60
C ILE A 78 -3.93 1.12 24.51
N LYS A 79 -4.42 0.07 25.18
CA LYS A 79 -5.61 0.15 26.03
C LYS A 79 -5.31 -0.42 27.39
N ARG A 80 -5.80 0.24 28.43
CA ARG A 80 -5.81 -0.30 29.79
C ARG A 80 -6.96 -1.30 29.91
N THR A 81 -6.66 -2.54 30.26
CA THR A 81 -7.64 -3.63 30.41
C THR A 81 -7.90 -4.00 31.87
N GLY A 82 -7.02 -3.54 32.80
CA GLY A 82 -7.13 -3.78 34.22
C GLY A 82 -6.33 -2.77 35.05
N PRO A 83 -6.23 -2.93 36.38
CA PRO A 83 -5.50 -1.99 37.22
C PRO A 83 -4.04 -1.78 36.82
N SER A 84 -3.37 -2.83 36.37
CA SER A 84 -1.99 -2.83 35.85
C SER A 84 -1.87 -3.57 34.52
N SER A 85 -2.96 -3.93 33.87
CA SER A 85 -2.99 -4.70 32.62
C SER A 85 -3.27 -3.81 31.42
N TYR A 86 -2.58 -4.07 30.34
CA TYR A 86 -2.63 -3.30 29.10
C TYR A 86 -2.66 -4.24 27.90
N HIS A 87 -3.32 -3.81 26.86
CA HIS A 87 -3.34 -4.41 25.53
C HIS A 87 -2.64 -3.47 24.55
N LEU A 88 -1.60 -3.97 23.87
CA LEU A 88 -0.83 -3.26 22.85
C LEU A 88 -1.15 -3.85 21.48
N TYR A 89 -1.52 -2.99 20.56
CA TYR A 89 -1.58 -3.29 19.15
C TYR A 89 -0.60 -2.39 18.39
N ALA A 90 0.32 -3.00 17.64
CA ALA A 90 1.32 -2.30 16.86
C ALA A 90 1.34 -2.81 15.42
N ILE A 91 1.62 -1.92 14.48
CA ILE A 91 1.53 -2.16 13.03
C ILE A 91 2.78 -1.66 12.32
N SER A 92 3.05 -2.19 11.12
CA SER A 92 4.20 -1.76 10.32
C SER A 92 4.01 -0.35 9.74
N ALA A 93 5.10 0.22 9.21
CA ALA A 93 5.11 1.55 8.61
C ALA A 93 4.15 1.70 7.40
N VAL A 94 3.66 0.60 6.84
CA VAL A 94 2.65 0.60 5.77
C VAL A 94 1.38 1.35 6.20
N SER A 95 1.00 1.27 7.48
CA SER A 95 -0.17 1.97 8.01
C SER A 95 -0.09 3.49 7.91
N LYS A 96 1.11 4.05 7.93
CA LYS A 96 1.30 5.51 7.77
C LYS A 96 0.80 6.00 6.42
N LEU A 97 0.81 5.13 5.40
CA LEU A 97 0.27 5.44 4.08
C LEU A 97 -1.25 5.62 4.08
N ASP A 98 -1.96 5.04 5.05
CA ASP A 98 -3.43 5.14 5.15
C ASP A 98 -3.90 6.55 5.52
N THR A 99 -3.05 7.32 6.18
CA THR A 99 -3.33 8.70 6.57
C THR A 99 -2.71 9.73 5.62
N MET A 100 -1.95 9.28 4.61
CA MET A 100 -1.27 10.14 3.66
C MET A 100 -2.12 10.42 2.43
N LEU A 101 -2.15 11.70 2.07
CA LEU A 101 -2.68 12.16 0.81
C LEU A 101 -1.66 11.90 -0.31
N HIS A 102 -2.12 11.47 -1.48
CA HIS A 102 -1.33 11.43 -2.70
C HIS A 102 -2.10 12.03 -3.88
N PRO A 103 -1.60 13.10 -4.51
CA PRO A 103 -2.34 13.80 -5.56
C PRO A 103 -2.47 12.98 -6.85
N GLY A 104 -1.76 11.87 -6.97
CA GLY A 104 -1.75 11.08 -8.19
C GLY A 104 -1.19 11.84 -9.39
N GLY A 105 -1.71 11.55 -10.58
CA GLY A 105 -1.33 12.24 -11.81
C GLY A 105 -1.18 11.33 -13.02
N ILE A 106 -0.77 11.91 -14.14
CA ILE A 106 -0.42 11.21 -15.37
C ILE A 106 1.09 10.95 -15.39
N TYR A 107 1.45 9.73 -15.67
CA TYR A 107 2.83 9.27 -15.80
C TYR A 107 3.13 8.89 -17.26
N THR A 108 4.24 9.40 -17.77
CA THR A 108 4.64 9.27 -19.19
C THR A 108 6.03 8.66 -19.35
N GLY A 109 6.47 7.87 -18.35
CA GLY A 109 7.75 7.18 -18.37
C GLY A 109 8.68 7.55 -17.23
N GLN A 110 8.13 8.03 -16.11
CA GLN A 110 8.86 8.18 -14.86
C GLN A 110 9.31 6.81 -14.35
N THR A 111 10.37 6.75 -13.56
CA THR A 111 10.85 5.49 -12.99
C THR A 111 9.98 5.04 -11.82
N ALA A 112 9.81 3.73 -11.67
CA ALA A 112 9.07 3.17 -10.53
C ALA A 112 9.65 3.64 -9.19
N GLU A 113 10.99 3.70 -9.05
CA GLU A 113 11.63 4.21 -7.82
C GLU A 113 11.21 5.65 -7.52
N SER A 114 11.19 6.52 -8.53
CA SER A 114 10.80 7.92 -8.34
C SER A 114 9.35 8.05 -7.88
N ILE A 115 8.43 7.28 -8.49
CA ILE A 115 7.01 7.31 -8.15
C ILE A 115 6.78 6.73 -6.75
N ILE A 116 7.38 5.58 -6.44
CA ILE A 116 7.25 4.93 -5.13
C ILE A 116 7.77 5.84 -4.01
N LYS A 117 8.93 6.47 -4.21
CA LYS A 117 9.47 7.42 -3.23
C LYS A 117 8.57 8.65 -3.05
N ASN A 118 7.97 9.15 -4.12
CA ASN A 118 7.02 10.24 -4.04
C ASN A 118 5.76 9.85 -3.24
N ILE A 119 5.23 8.65 -3.49
CA ILE A 119 4.07 8.13 -2.76
C ILE A 119 4.39 7.92 -1.26
N CYS A 120 5.55 7.35 -0.96
CA CYS A 120 5.96 7.07 0.42
C CYS A 120 6.36 8.33 1.20
N GLY A 121 6.70 9.43 0.52
CA GLY A 121 7.12 10.66 1.17
C GLY A 121 8.33 10.46 2.09
N GLU A 122 8.17 10.72 3.38
CA GLU A 122 9.22 10.56 4.39
C GLU A 122 9.38 9.12 4.91
N ILE A 123 8.47 8.21 4.54
CA ILE A 123 8.58 6.81 4.96
C ILE A 123 9.76 6.17 4.21
N PRO A 124 10.75 5.60 4.94
CA PRO A 124 11.91 5.01 4.29
C PRO A 124 11.51 3.82 3.41
N VAL A 125 11.87 3.87 2.14
CA VAL A 125 11.59 2.80 1.18
C VAL A 125 12.82 2.47 0.34
N ILE A 126 13.09 1.18 0.16
CA ILE A 126 14.16 0.65 -0.69
C ILE A 126 13.52 -0.15 -1.81
N VAL A 127 13.79 0.26 -3.04
CA VAL A 127 13.35 -0.45 -4.25
C VAL A 127 14.48 -1.32 -4.77
N LYS A 128 14.21 -2.59 -5.06
CA LYS A 128 15.19 -3.52 -5.59
C LYS A 128 15.79 -3.04 -6.92
N SER A 129 17.08 -3.31 -7.14
CA SER A 129 17.84 -2.74 -8.24
C SER A 129 17.26 -2.98 -9.64
N ASN A 130 16.68 -4.17 -9.87
CA ASN A 130 16.05 -4.53 -11.14
C ASN A 130 14.68 -3.85 -11.38
N LEU A 131 14.05 -3.32 -10.32
CA LEU A 131 12.77 -2.60 -10.40
C LEU A 131 12.92 -1.09 -10.49
N LYS A 132 14.04 -0.53 -10.01
CA LYS A 132 14.25 0.92 -9.89
C LYS A 132 13.97 1.68 -11.18
N ASN A 133 14.48 1.18 -12.30
CA ASN A 133 14.46 1.85 -13.60
C ASN A 133 13.27 1.44 -14.49
N VAL A 134 12.36 0.62 -13.97
CA VAL A 134 11.12 0.27 -14.69
C VAL A 134 10.33 1.54 -14.97
N LYS A 135 9.96 1.74 -16.23
CA LYS A 135 9.19 2.91 -16.67
C LYS A 135 7.70 2.69 -16.42
N VAL A 136 7.07 3.68 -15.82
CA VAL A 136 5.65 3.66 -15.48
C VAL A 136 4.91 4.66 -16.36
N TYR A 137 3.80 4.20 -16.92
CA TYR A 137 2.91 4.99 -17.77
C TYR A 137 1.48 4.85 -17.27
N GLY A 138 0.66 5.86 -17.47
CA GLY A 138 -0.76 5.80 -17.15
C GLY A 138 -1.16 6.81 -16.07
N TRP A 139 -2.17 6.47 -15.31
CA TRP A 139 -2.82 7.37 -14.38
C TRP A 139 -2.97 6.78 -12.98
N LEU A 140 -2.67 7.60 -11.98
CA LEU A 140 -3.05 7.36 -10.58
C LEU A 140 -4.06 8.41 -10.14
N PRO A 141 -5.16 8.01 -9.46
CA PRO A 141 -6.16 8.95 -8.98
C PRO A 141 -5.64 9.82 -7.84
N TYR A 142 -6.36 10.89 -7.53
CA TYR A 142 -6.17 11.66 -6.31
C TYR A 142 -6.69 10.84 -5.13
N CYS A 143 -5.80 10.49 -4.22
CA CYS A 143 -6.14 9.77 -3.02
C CYS A 143 -6.14 10.70 -1.80
N SER A 144 -7.28 10.74 -1.10
CA SER A 144 -7.49 11.55 0.09
C SER A 144 -8.18 10.72 1.18
N PRO A 145 -7.53 10.50 2.33
CA PRO A 145 -8.16 9.83 3.45
C PRO A 145 -9.46 10.53 3.90
N PRO A 146 -10.48 9.81 4.39
CA PRO A 146 -10.47 8.36 4.65
C PRO A 146 -10.91 7.49 3.45
N ASN A 147 -11.34 8.07 2.34
CA ASN A 147 -11.97 7.33 1.22
C ASN A 147 -10.94 6.57 0.38
N SER A 148 -9.75 7.10 0.26
CA SER A 148 -8.60 6.52 -0.44
C SER A 148 -7.31 7.07 0.13
N SER A 149 -6.18 6.40 -0.07
CA SER A 149 -4.92 6.76 0.56
C SER A 149 -3.73 6.58 -0.38
N ALA A 150 -2.58 7.09 0.04
CA ALA A 150 -1.31 6.84 -0.65
C ALA A 150 -1.02 5.34 -0.79
N ARG A 151 -1.51 4.51 0.14
CA ARG A 151 -1.40 3.05 0.10
C ARG A 151 -2.07 2.45 -1.13
N ASP A 152 -3.24 2.97 -1.54
CA ASP A 152 -3.95 2.49 -2.73
C ASP A 152 -3.14 2.77 -4.00
N ASN A 153 -2.58 3.97 -4.12
CA ASN A 153 -1.71 4.33 -5.24
C ASN A 153 -0.41 3.53 -5.25
N LEU A 154 0.19 3.27 -4.08
CA LEU A 154 1.35 2.39 -3.99
C LEU A 154 1.03 0.98 -4.48
N ASN A 155 -0.11 0.42 -4.06
CA ASN A 155 -0.56 -0.90 -4.49
C ASN A 155 -0.69 -0.99 -6.02
N GLN A 156 -1.27 0.04 -6.67
CA GLN A 156 -1.37 0.11 -8.13
C GLN A 156 0.01 0.06 -8.80
N VAL A 157 0.99 0.81 -8.28
CA VAL A 157 2.35 0.82 -8.84
C VAL A 157 3.03 -0.55 -8.66
N LEU A 158 2.96 -1.12 -7.47
CA LEU A 158 3.56 -2.42 -7.16
C LEU A 158 3.00 -3.52 -8.07
N PHE A 159 1.67 -3.56 -8.21
CA PHE A 159 1.02 -4.49 -9.12
C PHE A 159 1.52 -4.30 -10.56
N ALA A 160 1.55 -3.07 -11.04
CA ALA A 160 1.94 -2.76 -12.42
C ALA A 160 3.37 -3.18 -12.76
N ILE A 161 4.29 -3.20 -11.80
CA ILE A 161 5.68 -3.60 -12.00
C ILE A 161 5.97 -5.05 -11.58
N GLY A 162 4.95 -5.78 -11.11
CA GLY A 162 5.09 -7.16 -10.64
C GLY A 162 5.94 -7.30 -9.38
N ALA A 163 5.75 -6.37 -8.43
CA ALA A 163 6.47 -6.31 -7.18
C ALA A 163 5.58 -6.63 -5.98
N CYS A 164 6.20 -7.03 -4.88
CA CYS A 164 5.59 -7.14 -3.57
C CYS A 164 6.22 -6.15 -2.60
N LEU A 165 5.51 -5.87 -1.51
CA LEU A 165 5.98 -5.04 -0.41
C LEU A 165 6.23 -5.91 0.81
N THR A 166 7.38 -5.71 1.44
CA THR A 166 7.74 -6.29 2.73
C THR A 166 8.31 -5.20 3.63
N THR A 167 8.45 -5.50 4.91
CA THR A 167 9.11 -4.61 5.87
C THR A 167 10.37 -5.29 6.39
N ASP A 168 11.50 -4.61 6.39
CA ASP A 168 12.72 -5.18 6.98
C ASP A 168 12.73 -5.07 8.51
N LEU A 169 13.74 -5.67 9.13
CA LEU A 169 13.87 -5.70 10.60
C LEU A 169 13.92 -4.31 11.24
N ASN A 170 14.30 -3.28 10.46
CA ASN A 170 14.39 -1.90 10.93
C ASN A 170 13.12 -1.08 10.67
N GLY A 171 12.09 -1.71 10.08
CA GLY A 171 10.84 -1.05 9.71
C GLY A 171 10.91 -0.29 8.39
N VAL A 172 11.95 -0.50 7.59
CA VAL A 172 12.07 0.10 6.25
C VAL A 172 11.24 -0.71 5.26
N LEU A 173 10.43 -0.03 4.46
CA LEU A 173 9.66 -0.66 3.39
C LEU A 173 10.62 -1.17 2.30
N ARG A 174 10.41 -2.40 1.86
CA ARG A 174 11.18 -3.02 0.77
C ARG A 174 10.28 -3.44 -0.36
N VAL A 175 10.57 -2.93 -1.54
CA VAL A 175 9.92 -3.33 -2.79
C VAL A 175 10.80 -4.38 -3.46
N GLU A 176 10.29 -5.60 -3.49
CA GLU A 176 11.00 -6.78 -3.96
C GLU A 176 10.27 -7.40 -5.14
N THR A 177 11.00 -8.16 -5.96
CA THR A 177 10.37 -9.02 -6.97
C THR A 177 9.87 -10.30 -6.32
N PHE A 178 8.63 -10.63 -6.58
CA PHE A 178 7.97 -11.78 -5.96
C PHE A 178 8.65 -13.12 -6.29
N TRP A 179 9.31 -13.22 -7.44
CA TRP A 179 9.83 -14.49 -7.98
C TRP A 179 11.35 -14.68 -7.90
N ASP A 180 12.08 -13.74 -7.33
CA ASP A 180 13.55 -13.82 -7.24
C ASP A 180 14.03 -14.39 -5.89
N GLY A 181 13.14 -14.99 -5.13
CA GLY A 181 13.45 -15.55 -3.83
C GLY A 181 14.36 -16.77 -3.93
N THR A 182 15.36 -16.85 -3.08
CA THR A 182 16.10 -18.08 -2.87
C THR A 182 15.19 -19.09 -2.19
N ILE A 183 14.99 -20.25 -2.80
CA ILE A 183 14.26 -21.34 -2.14
C ILE A 183 15.12 -21.80 -0.97
N SER A 184 14.68 -21.54 0.26
CA SER A 184 15.30 -22.12 1.45
C SER A 184 14.64 -23.45 1.76
N THR A 185 15.46 -24.47 1.96
CA THR A 185 14.97 -25.77 2.40
C THR A 185 14.74 -25.71 3.91
N ILE A 186 13.50 -25.94 4.33
CA ILE A 186 13.16 -26.07 5.74
C ILE A 186 13.33 -27.55 6.11
N ASP A 187 14.18 -27.82 7.13
CA ASP A 187 14.34 -29.18 7.65
C ASP A 187 13.04 -29.61 8.34
N ALA A 188 12.36 -30.59 7.78
CA ALA A 188 11.09 -31.13 8.28
C ALA A 188 11.18 -31.64 9.74
N LYS A 189 12.39 -32.00 10.20
CA LYS A 189 12.63 -32.39 11.61
C LYS A 189 12.58 -31.24 12.60
N LYS A 190 12.59 -30.00 12.12
CA LYS A 190 12.54 -28.77 12.93
C LYS A 190 11.18 -28.07 12.87
N THR A 191 10.23 -28.65 12.16
CA THR A 191 8.89 -28.13 12.05
C THR A 191 7.93 -29.05 12.79
N ASP A 192 7.24 -28.51 13.81
CA ASP A 192 6.07 -29.16 14.38
C ASP A 192 4.93 -28.98 13.36
N MET A 193 4.82 -29.97 12.47
CA MET A 193 3.83 -29.92 11.41
C MET A 193 2.48 -30.42 11.93
N VAL A 194 1.63 -29.49 12.35
CA VAL A 194 0.18 -29.66 12.27
C VAL A 194 -0.23 -29.02 10.93
N GLY A 195 -0.19 -29.81 9.86
CA GLY A 195 -0.59 -29.33 8.54
C GLY A 195 -2.11 -29.32 8.40
N SER A 196 -2.69 -28.16 8.17
CA SER A 196 -4.01 -28.09 7.52
C SER A 196 -3.78 -27.86 6.02
N VAL A 197 -4.37 -28.72 5.19
CA VAL A 197 -4.44 -28.49 3.75
C VAL A 197 -5.79 -27.83 3.47
N THR A 198 -5.76 -26.56 3.03
CA THR A 198 -6.96 -25.89 2.55
C THR A 198 -6.95 -26.00 1.02
N ASP A 199 -7.98 -26.65 0.46
CA ASP A 199 -8.18 -26.66 -0.98
C ASP A 199 -8.85 -25.35 -1.38
N ASN A 200 -8.07 -24.43 -1.96
CA ASN A 200 -8.58 -23.17 -2.44
C ASN A 200 -9.21 -23.34 -3.83
N GLN A 201 -10.21 -22.50 -4.12
CA GLN A 201 -10.82 -22.49 -5.44
C GLN A 201 -9.78 -22.23 -6.53
N LYS A 202 -9.67 -23.15 -7.50
CA LYS A 202 -8.74 -23.02 -8.62
C LYS A 202 -9.09 -21.81 -9.48
N ILE A 203 -8.08 -21.07 -9.91
CA ILE A 203 -8.24 -19.93 -10.79
C ILE A 203 -8.16 -20.38 -12.24
N SER A 204 -9.23 -20.17 -13.00
CA SER A 204 -9.31 -20.57 -14.42
C SER A 204 -8.59 -19.60 -15.35
N ALA A 205 -8.53 -18.33 -14.99
CA ALA A 205 -7.87 -17.32 -15.81
C ALA A 205 -7.50 -16.09 -14.98
N ILE A 206 -6.46 -15.37 -15.42
CA ILE A 206 -6.08 -14.07 -14.91
C ILE A 206 -6.27 -13.05 -16.03
N SER A 207 -7.06 -12.02 -15.74
CA SER A 207 -7.26 -10.90 -16.66
C SER A 207 -6.66 -9.63 -16.08
N VAL A 208 -5.85 -8.94 -16.87
CA VAL A 208 -5.27 -7.65 -16.53
C VAL A 208 -5.65 -6.62 -17.57
N ILE A 209 -6.16 -5.48 -17.13
CA ILE A 209 -6.58 -4.39 -17.99
C ILE A 209 -5.53 -3.30 -17.94
N GLU A 210 -4.99 -2.94 -19.09
CA GLU A 210 -4.07 -1.83 -19.27
C GLU A 210 -4.81 -0.61 -19.81
N HIS A 211 -4.64 0.55 -19.16
CA HIS A 211 -5.19 1.82 -19.59
C HIS A 211 -4.09 2.68 -20.21
N GLN A 212 -4.37 3.26 -21.36
CA GLN A 212 -3.52 4.26 -22.00
C GLN A 212 -4.26 5.59 -22.07
N PHE A 213 -3.57 6.65 -21.65
CA PHE A 213 -4.10 8.00 -21.60
C PHE A 213 -3.42 8.87 -22.64
N ALA A 214 -4.18 9.62 -23.41
CA ALA A 214 -3.70 10.63 -24.33
C ALA A 214 -4.48 11.93 -24.14
N GLU A 215 -3.85 13.07 -24.40
CA GLU A 215 -4.52 14.36 -24.33
C GLU A 215 -5.68 14.43 -25.34
N GLY A 216 -6.87 14.75 -24.84
CA GLY A 216 -8.08 14.92 -25.61
C GLY A 216 -8.40 16.38 -25.88
N GLN A 217 -9.50 16.62 -26.60
CA GLN A 217 -9.97 17.97 -26.90
C GLN A 217 -11.35 18.24 -26.29
N GLU A 218 -11.93 17.27 -25.59
CA GLU A 218 -13.24 17.42 -24.96
C GLU A 218 -13.10 18.28 -23.70
N SER A 219 -13.81 19.41 -23.68
CA SER A 219 -13.85 20.30 -22.52
C SER A 219 -14.93 19.85 -21.53
N GLN A 220 -14.58 19.88 -20.24
CA GLN A 220 -15.50 19.62 -19.13
C GLN A 220 -15.49 20.77 -18.14
N GLU A 221 -16.67 21.16 -17.65
CA GLU A 221 -16.81 22.03 -16.51
C GLU A 221 -16.49 21.24 -15.24
N LEU A 222 -15.53 21.76 -14.45
CA LEU A 222 -15.00 21.13 -13.24
C LEU A 222 -15.54 21.78 -11.98
N PHE A 223 -15.81 23.09 -12.07
CA PHE A 223 -16.37 23.87 -10.97
C PHE A 223 -17.13 25.07 -11.53
N ASN A 224 -18.27 25.41 -10.89
CA ASN A 224 -19.05 26.61 -11.21
C ASN A 224 -19.65 27.12 -9.91
N GLY A 225 -19.23 28.30 -9.47
CA GLY A 225 -19.70 28.89 -8.22
C GLY A 225 -18.76 29.93 -7.63
N THR A 226 -18.94 30.20 -6.33
CA THR A 226 -18.10 31.10 -5.56
C THR A 226 -17.08 30.31 -4.77
N ALA A 227 -15.80 30.65 -4.93
CA ALA A 227 -14.67 30.02 -4.26
C ALA A 227 -14.02 30.96 -3.25
N GLN A 228 -13.39 30.39 -2.25
CA GLN A 228 -12.47 31.04 -1.35
C GLN A 228 -11.02 30.86 -1.80
N ASN A 229 -10.11 31.67 -1.27
CA ASN A 229 -8.71 31.55 -1.63
C ASN A 229 -8.10 30.24 -1.09
N GLY A 230 -7.59 29.40 -2.01
CA GLY A 230 -6.99 28.10 -1.68
C GLY A 230 -7.97 26.93 -1.73
N ASP A 231 -9.21 27.14 -2.16
CA ASP A 231 -10.17 26.04 -2.36
C ASP A 231 -9.60 25.00 -3.32
N LEU A 232 -9.72 23.74 -2.92
CA LEU A 232 -9.22 22.58 -3.64
C LEU A 232 -10.37 21.88 -4.39
N ILE A 233 -10.27 21.86 -5.70
CA ILE A 233 -11.18 21.14 -6.58
C ILE A 233 -10.50 19.84 -7.02
N ILE A 234 -11.06 18.70 -6.66
CA ILE A 234 -10.56 17.37 -7.04
C ILE A 234 -11.37 16.86 -8.22
N PHE A 235 -10.67 16.32 -9.22
CA PHE A 235 -11.29 15.81 -10.45
C PHE A 235 -11.47 14.29 -10.33
N ASN A 236 -12.60 13.79 -10.82
CA ASN A 236 -12.89 12.35 -10.88
C ASN A 236 -12.13 11.62 -11.99
N GLU A 237 -11.71 12.36 -13.01
CA GLU A 237 -10.94 11.89 -14.17
C GLU A 237 -9.76 12.84 -14.40
N PRO A 238 -8.67 12.36 -15.01
CA PRO A 238 -7.51 13.22 -15.24
C PRO A 238 -7.84 14.31 -16.29
N MET A 239 -7.40 15.52 -15.98
CA MET A 239 -7.59 16.71 -16.82
C MET A 239 -6.27 17.37 -17.17
N HIS A 240 -6.24 18.07 -18.28
CA HIS A 240 -5.16 18.96 -18.69
C HIS A 240 -5.70 20.31 -19.16
N THR A 241 -4.82 21.27 -19.41
CA THR A 241 -5.17 22.59 -20.01
C THR A 241 -6.35 23.24 -19.30
N LEU A 242 -6.15 23.54 -17.99
CA LEU A 242 -7.19 24.18 -17.21
C LEU A 242 -7.39 25.63 -17.62
N SER A 243 -8.66 26.09 -17.67
CA SER A 243 -9.04 27.46 -17.92
C SER A 243 -10.03 27.93 -16.85
N ALA A 244 -9.77 29.08 -16.27
CA ALA A 244 -10.60 29.67 -15.23
C ALA A 244 -11.13 31.04 -15.67
N SER A 245 -12.36 31.35 -15.27
CA SER A 245 -13.00 32.66 -15.43
C SER A 245 -13.58 33.10 -14.09
N GLY A 246 -13.32 34.32 -13.67
CA GLY A 246 -13.79 34.89 -12.40
C GLY A 246 -12.93 34.61 -11.17
N PHE A 247 -11.95 33.75 -11.28
CA PHE A 247 -10.87 33.44 -10.30
C PHE A 247 -9.62 32.96 -11.04
N SER A 248 -8.52 32.73 -10.33
CA SER A 248 -7.28 32.24 -10.91
C SER A 248 -6.92 30.84 -10.39
N VAL A 249 -6.28 30.03 -11.22
CA VAL A 249 -5.67 28.76 -10.78
C VAL A 249 -4.34 29.08 -10.12
N LEU A 250 -4.21 28.72 -8.83
CA LEU A 250 -3.02 28.97 -8.03
C LEU A 250 -2.00 27.81 -8.17
N GLU A 251 -2.52 26.59 -8.21
CA GLU A 251 -1.75 25.37 -8.35
C GLU A 251 -2.63 24.31 -9.03
N SER A 252 -2.07 23.44 -9.84
CA SER A 252 -2.84 22.37 -10.45
C SER A 252 -1.98 21.15 -10.79
N GLY A 253 -2.65 19.99 -10.83
CA GLY A 253 -2.16 18.73 -11.37
C GLY A 253 -3.20 18.11 -12.28
N ALA A 254 -2.96 16.90 -12.77
CA ALA A 254 -3.95 16.21 -13.62
C ALA A 254 -5.25 15.87 -12.88
N ASN A 255 -5.22 15.79 -11.55
CA ASN A 255 -6.36 15.36 -10.74
C ASN A 255 -6.97 16.45 -9.87
N TYR A 256 -6.39 17.65 -9.86
CA TYR A 256 -6.85 18.72 -8.97
C TYR A 256 -6.45 20.12 -9.46
N ALA A 257 -7.13 21.11 -8.91
CA ALA A 257 -6.73 22.51 -8.96
C ALA A 257 -7.00 23.21 -7.62
N LYS A 258 -6.07 24.06 -7.18
CA LYS A 258 -6.31 25.07 -6.14
C LYS A 258 -6.61 26.39 -6.81
N ILE A 259 -7.67 27.05 -6.38
CA ILE A 259 -8.18 28.30 -7.00
C ILE A 259 -8.17 29.45 -5.99
N SER A 260 -8.07 30.67 -6.53
CA SER A 260 -8.21 31.88 -5.70
C SER A 260 -9.68 32.20 -5.39
N ALA A 261 -9.92 33.13 -4.48
CA ALA A 261 -11.25 33.66 -4.21
C ALA A 261 -11.83 34.31 -5.50
N GLY A 262 -13.13 34.12 -5.70
CA GLY A 262 -13.88 34.70 -6.82
C GLY A 262 -15.14 33.91 -7.13
N THR A 263 -15.97 34.45 -8.03
CA THR A 263 -17.16 33.76 -8.56
C THR A 263 -16.99 33.54 -10.03
N GLY A 264 -17.08 32.27 -10.47
CA GLY A 264 -16.83 31.94 -11.86
C GLY A 264 -16.82 30.44 -12.15
N THR A 265 -16.13 30.06 -13.22
CA THR A 265 -16.07 28.69 -13.72
C THR A 265 -14.64 28.22 -13.91
N LEU A 266 -14.40 26.92 -13.65
CA LEU A 266 -13.18 26.19 -13.99
C LEU A 266 -13.56 25.13 -15.04
N THR A 267 -12.83 25.09 -16.13
CA THR A 267 -12.94 24.05 -17.15
C THR A 267 -11.60 23.39 -17.39
N GLY A 268 -11.60 22.15 -17.89
CA GLY A 268 -10.40 21.43 -18.28
C GLY A 268 -10.67 20.55 -19.49
N LEU A 269 -9.61 20.16 -20.20
CA LEU A 269 -9.68 19.18 -21.27
C LEU A 269 -9.45 17.78 -20.70
N LYS A 270 -10.27 16.82 -21.11
CA LYS A 270 -10.18 15.42 -20.66
C LYS A 270 -8.99 14.71 -21.30
N TYR A 271 -8.36 13.82 -20.53
CA TYR A 271 -7.60 12.74 -21.11
C TYR A 271 -8.53 11.66 -21.65
N ILE A 272 -8.16 11.09 -22.79
CA ILE A 272 -8.92 10.02 -23.46
C ILE A 272 -8.24 8.68 -23.18
N HIS A 273 -9.01 7.67 -22.82
CA HIS A 273 -8.56 6.28 -22.78
C HIS A 273 -8.51 5.73 -24.23
N ASN A 274 -7.37 5.84 -24.90
CA ASN A 274 -7.25 5.43 -26.31
C ASN A 274 -7.15 3.92 -26.50
N LYS A 275 -6.60 3.20 -25.51
CA LYS A 275 -6.51 1.74 -25.57
C LYS A 275 -6.83 1.18 -24.22
N ARG A 276 -7.67 0.17 -24.26
CA ARG A 276 -7.94 -0.71 -23.13
C ARG A 276 -7.56 -2.12 -23.58
N LYS A 277 -6.39 -2.59 -23.14
CA LYS A 277 -5.91 -3.91 -23.46
C LYS A 277 -6.25 -4.84 -22.30
N ILE A 278 -6.95 -5.92 -22.60
CA ILE A 278 -7.19 -7.01 -21.66
C ILE A 278 -6.18 -8.09 -21.99
N ALA A 279 -5.24 -8.33 -21.09
CA ALA A 279 -4.41 -9.51 -21.14
C ALA A 279 -5.12 -10.62 -20.33
N LYS A 280 -5.41 -11.73 -20.98
CA LYS A 280 -6.03 -12.90 -20.36
C LYS A 280 -5.11 -14.11 -20.52
N VAL A 281 -4.71 -14.68 -19.40
CA VAL A 281 -3.95 -15.93 -19.35
C VAL A 281 -4.86 -17.01 -18.78
N ILE A 282 -5.08 -18.06 -19.54
CA ILE A 282 -5.96 -19.18 -19.18
C ILE A 282 -5.11 -20.27 -18.52
N ASN A 283 -5.61 -20.82 -17.43
CA ASN A 283 -5.03 -21.97 -16.79
C ASN A 283 -5.57 -23.25 -17.46
N GLU A 284 -4.78 -23.85 -18.35
CA GLU A 284 -5.17 -25.07 -19.09
C GLU A 284 -5.31 -26.30 -18.17
N ASN A 285 -4.80 -26.22 -16.94
CA ASN A 285 -4.92 -27.32 -15.97
C ASN A 285 -6.25 -27.30 -15.22
N VAL A 286 -7.10 -26.31 -15.43
CA VAL A 286 -8.45 -26.24 -14.84
C VAL A 286 -9.45 -26.77 -15.86
N PRO A 287 -10.19 -27.88 -15.56
CA PRO A 287 -11.20 -28.41 -16.47
C PRO A 287 -12.27 -27.37 -16.83
N GLU A 288 -12.75 -27.37 -18.07
CA GLU A 288 -13.75 -26.42 -18.57
C GLU A 288 -15.06 -26.41 -17.75
N ASN A 289 -15.39 -27.54 -17.12
CA ASN A 289 -16.58 -27.68 -16.27
C ASN A 289 -16.37 -27.18 -14.83
N GLU A 290 -15.14 -26.93 -14.41
CA GLU A 290 -14.84 -26.27 -13.15
C GLU A 290 -14.89 -24.76 -13.35
N LYS A 291 -15.85 -24.09 -12.71
CA LYS A 291 -15.90 -22.63 -12.68
C LYS A 291 -14.76 -22.12 -11.79
N GLY A 292 -13.58 -21.95 -12.37
CA GLY A 292 -12.50 -21.24 -11.70
C GLY A 292 -12.90 -19.77 -11.47
N LYS A 293 -12.33 -19.15 -10.47
CA LYS A 293 -12.51 -17.72 -10.21
C LYS A 293 -11.64 -16.94 -11.21
N GLU A 294 -12.30 -16.18 -12.09
CA GLU A 294 -11.57 -15.20 -12.91
C GLU A 294 -11.12 -14.06 -12.00
N ASN A 295 -9.81 -13.85 -11.93
CA ASN A 295 -9.24 -12.72 -11.21
C ASN A 295 -8.98 -11.60 -12.21
N ALA A 296 -9.83 -10.58 -12.20
CA ALA A 296 -9.71 -9.42 -13.09
C ALA A 296 -9.21 -8.23 -12.28
N THR A 297 -8.13 -7.62 -12.75
CA THR A 297 -7.57 -6.44 -12.11
C THR A 297 -7.37 -5.34 -13.11
N LEU A 298 -7.74 -4.16 -12.68
CA LEU A 298 -7.54 -2.94 -13.41
C LEU A 298 -6.14 -2.40 -13.13
N VAL A 299 -5.28 -2.40 -14.16
CA VAL A 299 -3.95 -1.81 -14.10
C VAL A 299 -3.86 -0.72 -15.15
N SER A 300 -3.41 0.43 -14.72
CA SER A 300 -3.30 1.61 -15.58
C SER A 300 -1.86 2.09 -15.80
N LEU A 301 -0.85 1.24 -15.51
CA LEU A 301 0.52 1.75 -15.44
C LEU A 301 1.51 1.06 -16.38
N VAL A 302 1.82 -0.23 -16.27
CA VAL A 302 2.91 -0.87 -17.01
C VAL A 302 2.44 -2.12 -17.76
N ASN A 303 3.35 -2.81 -18.36
CA ASN A 303 3.13 -3.98 -19.19
C ASN A 303 2.29 -5.06 -18.48
N SER A 304 0.98 -4.93 -18.61
CA SER A 304 -0.02 -5.80 -18.00
C SER A 304 0.05 -7.25 -18.46
N VAL A 305 0.57 -7.52 -19.68
CA VAL A 305 0.74 -8.89 -20.20
C VAL A 305 1.78 -9.65 -19.37
N ALA A 306 2.96 -9.06 -19.16
CA ALA A 306 4.00 -9.70 -18.37
C ALA A 306 3.57 -9.92 -16.91
N VAL A 307 2.78 -9.03 -16.34
CA VAL A 307 2.21 -9.19 -15.01
C VAL A 307 1.20 -10.34 -14.98
N ALA A 308 0.30 -10.43 -15.97
CA ALA A 308 -0.68 -11.51 -16.07
C ALA A 308 -0.02 -12.88 -16.25
N GLU A 309 1.01 -12.99 -17.10
CA GLU A 309 1.78 -14.20 -17.29
C GLU A 309 2.49 -14.67 -16.01
N ARG A 310 3.06 -13.73 -15.27
CA ARG A 310 3.70 -14.03 -13.98
C ARG A 310 2.68 -14.48 -12.93
N LEU A 311 1.53 -13.81 -12.82
CA LEU A 311 0.46 -14.25 -11.93
C LEU A 311 -0.05 -15.64 -12.29
N ALA A 312 -0.22 -15.94 -13.59
CA ALA A 312 -0.67 -17.24 -14.05
C ALA A 312 0.32 -18.36 -13.71
N SER A 313 1.62 -18.06 -13.68
CA SER A 313 2.63 -19.05 -13.27
C SER A 313 2.61 -19.36 -11.77
N PHE A 314 1.91 -18.58 -10.97
CA PHE A 314 1.80 -18.74 -9.52
C PHE A 314 0.58 -19.58 -9.11
N TYR A 315 -0.47 -19.57 -9.90
CA TYR A 315 -1.71 -20.32 -9.67
C TYR A 315 -1.76 -21.60 -10.49
#